data_813243a0a0034bdd99cbdcc43f3f2bc1
#
_entry.id   813243a0a0034bdd99cbdcc43f3f2bc1
#
_cell.length_a   1.000
_cell.length_b   1.000
_cell.length_c   1.000
_cell.angle_alpha   90.00
_cell.angle_beta   90.00
_cell.angle_gamma   90.00
#
_symmetry.space_group_name_H-M   'P 1'
#
loop_
_entity.id
_entity.type
_entity.pdbx_description
1 polymer ?
#
loop_
_entity_poly.entity_id
_entity_poly.type
_entity_poly.pdbx_seq_one_letter_code
_entity_poly.pdbx_strand_id
1 'polypeptide(L)'
;MERKLVTVAVDGSAEFTTLTAAAAPAQPLHFVLGAGTYYERPFLELADYIITGAGMGQTVISAGAAGRDPWPGEERTGTFRSQTLFLGGGSVQLEHLTVENTAGDGADRGQALAVYADASRVCMVDVSLHGNQDTLFTAPLPLAVRQKNGFRGPRENTPRLDTKQYYRDCEISGNIDFIFGGANAVFDHCRIVPVAHRGVTSYIAAASTPQGKPGYLFANCTVQGNSPAGSVYLGRPWRQYARVYWLDCNLSDEIIPLGWDNWSDPANEETVHFGEYGSKGPGAPKASPARAGYAALNDEASAQEMRAMLAEFRADFGAEA
;
A
#
# COMPACT_ATOMS: atom_id res chain seq x y z
N MET A 1 -16.11 -13.25 -18.96
CA MET A 1 -17.41 -12.52 -19.16
C MET A 1 -17.04 -11.12 -19.60
N GLU A 2 -17.71 -10.58 -20.61
CA GLU A 2 -17.44 -9.21 -21.10
C GLU A 2 -17.86 -8.20 -20.01
N ARG A 3 -16.98 -7.22 -19.71
CA ARG A 3 -17.29 -6.16 -18.73
C ARG A 3 -18.07 -5.04 -19.42
N LYS A 4 -19.10 -4.53 -18.78
CA LYS A 4 -19.81 -3.35 -19.26
C LYS A 4 -18.89 -2.13 -19.10
N LEU A 5 -18.66 -1.42 -20.21
CA LEU A 5 -17.95 -0.15 -20.20
C LEU A 5 -18.84 0.96 -19.60
N VAL A 6 -18.27 1.75 -18.71
CA VAL A 6 -18.91 2.89 -18.06
C VAL A 6 -17.94 4.08 -18.11
N THR A 7 -18.36 5.18 -18.72
CA THR A 7 -17.52 6.38 -18.87
C THR A 7 -17.82 7.42 -17.81
N VAL A 8 -16.76 8.03 -17.27
CA VAL A 8 -16.85 9.04 -16.20
C VAL A 8 -15.96 10.23 -16.56
N ALA A 9 -16.51 11.44 -16.53
CA ALA A 9 -15.72 12.66 -16.76
C ALA A 9 -16.26 13.83 -15.95
N VAL A 10 -15.38 14.50 -15.20
CA VAL A 10 -15.74 15.60 -14.28
C VAL A 10 -16.36 16.80 -14.99
N ASP A 11 -16.09 16.99 -16.28
CA ASP A 11 -16.61 18.07 -17.11
C ASP A 11 -18.02 17.81 -17.69
N GLY A 12 -18.60 16.63 -17.40
CA GLY A 12 -19.92 16.24 -17.89
C GLY A 12 -19.94 15.70 -19.33
N SER A 13 -18.79 15.45 -19.94
CA SER A 13 -18.68 14.92 -21.32
C SER A 13 -18.95 13.40 -21.41
N ALA A 14 -19.09 12.71 -20.28
CA ALA A 14 -19.30 11.27 -20.18
C ALA A 14 -20.67 10.90 -19.54
N GLU A 15 -20.94 9.59 -19.42
CA GLU A 15 -22.20 9.08 -18.85
C GLU A 15 -22.39 9.51 -17.39
N PHE A 16 -21.29 9.59 -16.62
CA PHE A 16 -21.27 10.03 -15.22
C PHE A 16 -20.20 11.08 -14.98
N THR A 17 -20.38 11.89 -13.93
CA THR A 17 -19.40 12.90 -13.51
C THR A 17 -18.56 12.45 -12.31
N THR A 18 -18.96 11.38 -11.62
CA THR A 18 -18.25 10.83 -10.46
C THR A 18 -18.20 9.31 -10.55
N LEU A 19 -17.13 8.70 -10.03
CA LEU A 19 -17.00 7.25 -9.93
C LEU A 19 -18.03 6.67 -8.93
N THR A 20 -18.34 7.41 -7.86
CA THR A 20 -19.37 7.03 -6.89
C THR A 20 -20.74 6.86 -7.53
N ALA A 21 -21.15 7.78 -8.43
CA ALA A 21 -22.42 7.68 -9.14
C ALA A 21 -22.40 6.57 -10.20
N ALA A 22 -21.26 6.30 -10.81
CA ALA A 22 -21.07 5.28 -11.82
C ALA A 22 -21.09 3.84 -11.24
N ALA A 23 -20.76 3.68 -9.96
CA ALA A 23 -20.66 2.40 -9.27
C ALA A 23 -22.04 1.79 -8.93
N ALA A 24 -22.86 1.55 -9.94
CA ALA A 24 -24.14 0.85 -9.80
C ALA A 24 -23.94 -0.67 -9.89
N PRO A 25 -24.78 -1.50 -9.23
CA PRO A 25 -24.41 -2.85 -8.84
C PRO A 25 -24.60 -3.92 -9.91
N ALA A 26 -23.99 -5.08 -9.65
CA ALA A 26 -24.36 -6.44 -10.03
C ALA A 26 -23.78 -7.03 -11.33
N GLN A 27 -22.89 -6.36 -12.06
CA GLN A 27 -22.22 -6.99 -13.21
C GLN A 27 -20.74 -6.59 -13.27
N PRO A 28 -19.87 -7.35 -13.95
CA PRO A 28 -18.50 -6.93 -14.18
C PRO A 28 -18.45 -5.58 -14.91
N LEU A 29 -17.70 -4.60 -14.36
CA LEU A 29 -17.64 -3.23 -14.86
C LEU A 29 -16.23 -2.85 -15.29
N HIS A 30 -16.13 -2.03 -16.32
CA HIS A 30 -14.91 -1.31 -16.68
C HIS A 30 -15.19 0.19 -16.68
N PHE A 31 -14.72 0.89 -15.66
CA PHE A 31 -14.81 2.34 -15.54
C PHE A 31 -13.66 2.98 -16.31
N VAL A 32 -13.97 3.85 -17.25
CA VAL A 32 -12.99 4.68 -17.97
C VAL A 32 -13.17 6.13 -17.52
N LEU A 33 -12.18 6.63 -16.78
CA LEU A 33 -12.18 7.98 -16.23
C LEU A 33 -11.41 8.94 -17.14
N GLY A 34 -12.05 10.01 -17.54
CA GLY A 34 -11.40 11.12 -18.23
C GLY A 34 -10.38 11.85 -17.35
N ALA A 35 -9.55 12.68 -17.98
CA ALA A 35 -8.63 13.55 -17.26
C ALA A 35 -9.41 14.56 -16.37
N GLY A 36 -8.86 14.83 -15.19
CA GLY A 36 -9.43 15.76 -14.20
C GLY A 36 -9.29 15.26 -12.78
N THR A 37 -9.64 16.12 -11.82
CA THR A 37 -9.61 15.77 -10.39
C THR A 37 -11.03 15.49 -9.90
N TYR A 38 -11.24 14.28 -9.42
CA TYR A 38 -12.47 13.77 -8.84
C TYR A 38 -12.41 13.94 -7.32
N TYR A 39 -13.05 14.99 -6.81
CA TYR A 39 -13.14 15.27 -5.36
C TYR A 39 -14.24 14.42 -4.74
N GLU A 40 -13.93 13.17 -4.45
CA GLU A 40 -14.87 12.19 -3.91
C GLU A 40 -14.16 11.10 -3.10
N ARG A 41 -14.95 10.28 -2.42
CA ARG A 41 -14.47 9.13 -1.65
C ARG A 41 -15.23 7.88 -2.06
N PRO A 42 -14.94 7.29 -3.24
CA PRO A 42 -15.64 6.13 -3.74
C PRO A 42 -15.46 4.92 -2.82
N PHE A 43 -16.59 4.25 -2.53
CA PHE A 43 -16.63 3.00 -1.81
C PHE A 43 -17.12 1.91 -2.76
N LEU A 44 -16.19 1.14 -3.31
CA LEU A 44 -16.47 0.13 -4.33
C LEU A 44 -16.39 -1.26 -3.72
N GLU A 45 -17.50 -2.01 -3.80
CA GLU A 45 -17.57 -3.39 -3.36
C GLU A 45 -18.27 -4.22 -4.44
N LEU A 46 -17.49 -4.61 -5.46
CA LEU A 46 -18.00 -5.25 -6.66
C LEU A 46 -17.29 -6.60 -6.88
N ALA A 47 -17.97 -7.53 -7.58
CA ALA A 47 -17.41 -8.86 -7.80
C ALA A 47 -16.16 -8.85 -8.69
N ASP A 48 -16.17 -8.05 -9.77
CA ASP A 48 -15.06 -7.96 -10.73
C ASP A 48 -15.14 -6.61 -11.46
N TYR A 49 -14.07 -5.80 -11.40
CA TYR A 49 -14.05 -4.48 -12.04
C TYR A 49 -12.66 -3.98 -12.39
N ILE A 50 -12.62 -3.10 -13.39
CA ILE A 50 -11.42 -2.36 -13.81
C ILE A 50 -11.72 -0.86 -13.70
N ILE A 51 -10.72 -0.09 -13.31
CA ILE A 51 -10.75 1.38 -13.32
C ILE A 51 -9.53 1.85 -14.09
N THR A 52 -9.74 2.46 -15.26
CA THR A 52 -8.66 3.02 -16.10
C THR A 52 -8.80 4.53 -16.18
N GLY A 53 -7.74 5.25 -15.81
CA GLY A 53 -7.62 6.70 -15.97
C GLY A 53 -6.92 7.10 -17.27
N ALA A 54 -6.76 8.39 -17.48
CA ALA A 54 -6.03 8.96 -18.62
C ALA A 54 -4.50 8.98 -18.43
N GLY A 55 -4.02 8.74 -17.23
CA GLY A 55 -2.61 8.72 -16.85
C GLY A 55 -2.37 9.20 -15.42
N MET A 56 -1.22 8.83 -14.82
CA MET A 56 -0.78 9.39 -13.55
C MET A 56 -0.75 10.93 -13.63
N GLY A 57 -1.30 11.62 -12.62
CA GLY A 57 -1.42 13.07 -12.58
C GLY A 57 -2.45 13.68 -13.54
N GLN A 58 -2.96 12.92 -14.51
CA GLN A 58 -4.03 13.39 -15.41
C GLN A 58 -5.41 13.05 -14.87
N THR A 59 -5.62 11.82 -14.39
CA THR A 59 -6.82 11.44 -13.65
C THR A 59 -6.47 11.29 -12.19
N VAL A 60 -7.09 12.10 -11.32
CA VAL A 60 -6.78 12.15 -9.89
C VAL A 60 -8.06 11.95 -9.08
N ILE A 61 -8.09 10.94 -8.21
CA ILE A 61 -9.14 10.77 -7.18
C ILE A 61 -8.59 11.34 -5.88
N SER A 62 -9.23 12.38 -5.34
CA SER A 62 -8.68 13.20 -4.26
C SER A 62 -9.66 13.41 -3.11
N ALA A 63 -9.18 13.22 -1.87
CA ALA A 63 -9.88 13.63 -0.66
C ALA A 63 -8.88 13.91 0.47
N GLY A 64 -9.35 14.51 1.57
CA GLY A 64 -8.50 14.93 2.68
C GLY A 64 -9.01 14.48 4.06
N ALA A 65 -9.68 13.33 4.16
CA ALA A 65 -10.14 12.79 5.45
C ALA A 65 -8.99 12.16 6.24
N ALA A 66 -8.97 12.38 7.55
CA ALA A 66 -7.92 11.88 8.43
C ALA A 66 -8.46 11.23 9.71
N GLY A 67 -7.62 10.41 10.34
CA GLY A 67 -8.01 9.64 11.52
C GLY A 67 -8.39 10.47 12.73
N ARG A 68 -7.88 11.71 12.85
CA ARG A 68 -8.22 12.63 13.94
C ARG A 68 -9.41 13.56 13.64
N ASP A 69 -9.97 13.49 12.44
CA ASP A 69 -11.14 14.30 12.10
C ASP A 69 -12.34 13.91 12.97
N PRO A 70 -13.25 14.84 13.27
CA PRO A 70 -14.49 14.54 13.97
C PRO A 70 -15.33 13.49 13.23
N TRP A 71 -16.00 12.62 13.98
CA TRP A 71 -16.95 11.64 13.43
C TRP A 71 -18.28 11.72 14.18
N PRO A 72 -19.44 11.72 13.50
CA PRO A 72 -20.73 11.80 14.16
C PRO A 72 -20.91 10.74 15.25
N GLY A 73 -21.16 11.17 16.49
CA GLY A 73 -21.34 10.28 17.64
C GLY A 73 -20.07 9.65 18.21
N GLU A 74 -18.88 10.02 17.72
CA GLU A 74 -17.60 9.49 18.17
C GLU A 74 -16.56 10.62 18.29
N GLU A 75 -15.47 10.35 19.02
CA GLU A 75 -14.39 11.33 19.22
C GLU A 75 -13.66 11.66 17.91
N ARG A 76 -13.49 10.64 17.04
CA ARG A 76 -12.69 10.76 15.82
C ARG A 76 -13.05 9.72 14.75
N THR A 77 -12.66 10.01 13.53
CA THR A 77 -12.85 9.15 12.36
C THR A 77 -12.14 7.79 12.51
N GLY A 78 -10.90 7.80 13.01
CA GLY A 78 -10.05 6.61 13.04
C GLY A 78 -9.43 6.29 11.66
N THR A 79 -8.38 5.45 11.68
CA THR A 79 -7.58 5.11 10.50
C THR A 79 -8.45 4.57 9.34
N PHE A 80 -9.27 3.57 9.61
CA PHE A 80 -9.98 2.79 8.58
C PHE A 80 -11.28 3.40 8.07
N ARG A 81 -11.53 4.66 8.38
CA ARG A 81 -12.59 5.50 7.79
C ARG A 81 -12.03 6.72 7.07
N SER A 82 -10.71 6.87 7.04
CA SER A 82 -10.04 8.03 6.43
C SER A 82 -9.74 7.86 4.93
N GLN A 83 -9.93 6.68 4.37
CA GLN A 83 -9.56 6.37 2.98
C GLN A 83 -10.20 7.31 1.96
N THR A 84 -9.44 7.68 0.94
CA THR A 84 -9.96 8.33 -0.26
C THR A 84 -10.70 7.31 -1.11
N LEU A 85 -10.10 6.16 -1.41
CA LEU A 85 -10.69 5.10 -2.23
C LEU A 85 -10.74 3.79 -1.45
N PHE A 86 -11.93 3.17 -1.36
CA PHE A 86 -12.11 1.80 -0.86
C PHE A 86 -12.33 0.85 -2.04
N LEU A 87 -11.56 -0.24 -2.06
CA LEU A 87 -11.61 -1.29 -3.08
C LEU A 87 -11.89 -2.64 -2.42
N GLY A 88 -13.13 -3.08 -2.47
CA GLY A 88 -13.57 -4.37 -1.92
C GLY A 88 -14.14 -5.30 -2.98
N GLY A 89 -14.54 -6.49 -2.52
CA GLY A 89 -15.15 -7.51 -3.37
C GLY A 89 -14.18 -8.56 -3.90
N GLY A 90 -14.37 -8.99 -5.15
CA GLY A 90 -13.64 -10.12 -5.71
C GLY A 90 -12.30 -9.73 -6.34
N SER A 91 -12.34 -9.17 -7.54
CA SER A 91 -11.15 -8.78 -8.29
C SER A 91 -11.24 -7.33 -8.75
N VAL A 92 -10.17 -6.58 -8.56
CA VAL A 92 -10.06 -5.20 -9.02
C VAL A 92 -8.73 -4.96 -9.73
N GLN A 93 -8.79 -4.18 -10.81
CA GLN A 93 -7.63 -3.67 -11.50
C GLN A 93 -7.73 -2.14 -11.61
N LEU A 94 -6.67 -1.43 -11.21
CA LEU A 94 -6.49 0.01 -11.39
C LEU A 94 -5.36 0.27 -12.36
N GLU A 95 -5.57 1.22 -13.28
CA GLU A 95 -4.58 1.57 -14.29
C GLU A 95 -4.56 3.07 -14.58
N HIS A 96 -3.37 3.62 -14.76
CA HIS A 96 -3.14 4.96 -15.33
C HIS A 96 -3.87 6.08 -14.58
N LEU A 97 -3.76 6.13 -13.26
CA LEU A 97 -4.40 7.19 -12.45
C LEU A 97 -3.63 7.48 -11.16
N THR A 98 -4.04 8.52 -10.49
CA THR A 98 -3.55 8.90 -9.15
C THR A 98 -4.68 8.80 -8.14
N VAL A 99 -4.39 8.25 -6.97
CA VAL A 99 -5.25 8.36 -5.78
C VAL A 99 -4.47 9.06 -4.68
N GLU A 100 -5.01 10.13 -4.14
CA GLU A 100 -4.33 10.90 -3.11
C GLU A 100 -5.20 11.14 -1.87
N ASN A 101 -4.55 11.18 -0.71
CA ASN A 101 -5.15 11.74 0.50
C ASN A 101 -4.38 13.00 0.89
N THR A 102 -5.05 14.13 0.79
CA THR A 102 -4.49 15.48 0.99
C THR A 102 -4.61 15.98 2.43
N ALA A 103 -4.88 15.12 3.41
CA ALA A 103 -5.03 15.52 4.81
C ALA A 103 -3.76 16.18 5.41
N GLY A 104 -2.58 15.88 4.87
CA GLY A 104 -1.32 16.45 5.31
C GLY A 104 -0.61 15.61 6.39
N ASP A 105 0.28 16.25 7.15
CA ASP A 105 1.17 15.59 8.11
C ASP A 105 0.40 14.86 9.22
N GLY A 106 0.74 13.59 9.44
CA GLY A 106 0.14 12.74 10.47
C GLY A 106 0.35 13.25 11.89
N ALA A 107 1.35 14.08 12.15
CA ALA A 107 1.56 14.73 13.44
C ALA A 107 0.35 15.61 13.83
N ASP A 108 -0.32 16.23 12.87
CA ASP A 108 -1.51 17.05 13.11
C ASP A 108 -2.80 16.26 12.92
N ARG A 109 -2.87 15.48 11.83
CA ARG A 109 -4.11 14.91 11.34
C ARG A 109 -4.27 13.41 11.66
N GLY A 110 -3.18 12.73 12.09
CA GLY A 110 -3.17 11.27 12.26
C GLY A 110 -3.07 10.54 10.91
N GLN A 111 -3.49 9.28 10.92
CA GLN A 111 -3.49 8.39 9.77
C GLN A 111 -4.47 8.88 8.68
N ALA A 112 -4.08 8.75 7.41
CA ALA A 112 -4.88 9.26 6.30
C ALA A 112 -4.64 8.41 5.03
N LEU A 113 -5.53 7.44 4.81
CA LEU A 113 -5.37 6.49 3.71
C LEU A 113 -5.71 7.12 2.36
N ALA A 114 -4.84 6.97 1.37
CA ALA A 114 -5.23 7.13 -0.02
C ALA A 114 -6.08 5.93 -0.46
N VAL A 115 -5.61 4.71 -0.24
CA VAL A 115 -6.32 3.50 -0.64
C VAL A 115 -6.47 2.51 0.50
N TYR A 116 -7.69 1.97 0.64
CA TYR A 116 -8.02 0.77 1.40
C TYR A 116 -8.23 -0.37 0.40
N ALA A 117 -7.22 -1.22 0.20
CA ALA A 117 -7.25 -2.32 -0.75
C ALA A 117 -7.68 -3.63 -0.04
N ASP A 118 -8.95 -4.03 -0.21
CA ASP A 118 -9.58 -5.16 0.50
C ASP A 118 -10.17 -6.24 -0.43
N ALA A 119 -10.17 -6.01 -1.74
CA ALA A 119 -10.61 -7.05 -2.67
C ALA A 119 -9.74 -8.30 -2.57
N SER A 120 -10.32 -9.48 -2.81
CA SER A 120 -9.59 -10.75 -2.77
C SER A 120 -8.37 -10.75 -3.70
N ARG A 121 -8.48 -10.05 -4.83
CA ARG A 121 -7.39 -9.83 -5.79
C ARG A 121 -7.33 -8.36 -6.18
N VAL A 122 -6.16 -7.74 -6.00
CA VAL A 122 -5.91 -6.34 -6.36
C VAL A 122 -4.73 -6.29 -7.32
N CYS A 123 -4.91 -5.64 -8.46
CA CYS A 123 -3.85 -5.32 -9.40
C CYS A 123 -3.80 -3.80 -9.61
N MET A 124 -2.63 -3.20 -9.48
CA MET A 124 -2.42 -1.80 -9.84
C MET A 124 -1.24 -1.69 -10.81
N VAL A 125 -1.46 -1.02 -11.93
CA VAL A 125 -0.44 -0.83 -12.96
C VAL A 125 -0.37 0.64 -13.36
N ASP A 126 0.81 1.24 -13.26
CA ASP A 126 0.99 2.66 -13.59
C ASP A 126 0.03 3.56 -12.77
N VAL A 127 0.03 3.36 -11.45
CA VAL A 127 -0.81 4.09 -10.49
C VAL A 127 0.05 4.83 -9.48
N SER A 128 -0.25 6.11 -9.24
CA SER A 128 0.35 6.88 -8.15
C SER A 128 -0.56 6.89 -6.91
N LEU A 129 0.00 6.57 -5.75
CA LEU A 129 -0.66 6.66 -4.45
C LEU A 129 0.07 7.70 -3.60
N HIS A 130 -0.61 8.81 -3.32
CA HIS A 130 -0.01 9.90 -2.57
C HIS A 130 -0.67 10.09 -1.21
N GLY A 131 0.15 10.17 -0.17
CA GLY A 131 -0.30 10.43 1.19
C GLY A 131 0.85 10.82 2.11
N ASN A 132 0.63 10.66 3.39
CA ASN A 132 1.61 10.88 4.45
C ASN A 132 1.68 9.64 5.34
N GLN A 133 1.09 9.68 6.53
CA GLN A 133 1.01 8.51 7.39
C GLN A 133 -0.08 7.54 6.90
N ASP A 134 0.25 6.25 6.76
CA ASP A 134 -0.70 5.17 6.43
C ASP A 134 -1.31 5.29 5.00
N THR A 135 -0.55 5.62 3.97
CA THR A 135 -1.06 5.89 2.60
C THR A 135 -1.81 4.71 1.99
N LEU A 136 -1.23 3.51 2.01
CA LEU A 136 -1.81 2.30 1.43
C LEU A 136 -2.05 1.23 2.49
N PHE A 137 -3.31 0.91 2.75
CA PHE A 137 -3.68 -0.26 3.53
C PHE A 137 -3.96 -1.46 2.64
N THR A 138 -3.22 -2.55 2.86
CA THR A 138 -3.36 -3.83 2.15
C THR A 138 -4.03 -4.84 3.09
N ALA A 139 -5.34 -5.02 2.97
CA ALA A 139 -6.09 -5.93 3.83
C ALA A 139 -5.56 -7.39 3.75
N PRO A 140 -5.79 -8.23 4.77
CA PRO A 140 -6.76 -8.03 5.85
C PRO A 140 -6.25 -7.25 7.06
N LEU A 141 -7.19 -6.78 7.86
CA LEU A 141 -6.92 -6.32 9.23
C LEU A 141 -6.36 -7.48 10.07
N PRO A 142 -5.50 -7.22 11.07
CA PRO A 142 -5.11 -8.22 12.06
C PRO A 142 -6.31 -8.83 12.79
N LEU A 143 -6.13 -10.04 13.36
CA LEU A 143 -7.18 -10.72 14.11
C LEU A 143 -7.59 -9.97 15.38
N ALA A 144 -6.64 -9.33 16.06
CA ALA A 144 -6.89 -8.64 17.32
C ALA A 144 -6.49 -7.16 17.27
N VAL A 145 -7.31 -6.30 17.85
CA VAL A 145 -6.98 -4.90 18.05
C VAL A 145 -5.94 -4.75 19.18
N ARG A 146 -5.03 -3.78 19.07
CA ARG A 146 -4.11 -3.40 20.17
C ARG A 146 -4.73 -2.38 21.11
N GLN A 147 -5.69 -1.61 20.64
CA GLN A 147 -6.37 -0.56 21.41
C GLN A 147 -7.86 -0.53 21.08
N LYS A 148 -8.66 -0.14 22.07
CA LYS A 148 -10.13 -0.03 21.92
C LYS A 148 -10.47 0.79 20.67
N ASN A 149 -11.40 0.30 19.86
CA ASN A 149 -11.87 0.94 18.63
C ASN A 149 -10.81 1.10 17.52
N GLY A 150 -9.65 0.42 17.63
CA GLY A 150 -8.53 0.59 16.68
C GLY A 150 -8.82 0.14 15.26
N PHE A 151 -9.85 -0.67 15.02
CA PHE A 151 -10.26 -1.16 13.69
C PHE A 151 -11.59 -0.61 13.20
N ARG A 152 -12.13 0.44 13.85
CA ARG A 152 -13.39 1.04 13.39
C ARG A 152 -13.33 1.42 11.92
N GLY A 153 -14.25 0.84 11.14
CA GLY A 153 -14.29 1.01 9.70
C GLY A 153 -15.06 -0.10 8.99
N PRO A 154 -14.96 -0.16 7.66
CA PRO A 154 -15.76 -1.08 6.85
C PRO A 154 -15.59 -2.56 7.20
N ARG A 155 -14.42 -2.92 7.73
CA ARG A 155 -14.05 -4.34 7.98
C ARG A 155 -13.85 -4.67 9.45
N GLU A 156 -14.33 -3.84 10.38
CA GLU A 156 -14.16 -4.06 11.82
C GLU A 156 -14.61 -5.47 12.26
N ASN A 157 -15.80 -5.88 11.81
CA ASN A 157 -16.46 -7.11 12.22
C ASN A 157 -16.61 -8.17 11.11
N THR A 158 -15.82 -8.07 10.04
CA THR A 158 -15.86 -9.04 8.94
C THR A 158 -14.77 -10.11 9.11
N PRO A 159 -14.94 -11.30 8.47
CA PRO A 159 -13.87 -12.28 8.40
C PRO A 159 -12.57 -11.71 7.82
N ARG A 160 -11.44 -12.20 8.30
CA ARG A 160 -10.11 -11.84 7.78
C ARG A 160 -9.76 -12.80 6.65
N LEU A 161 -10.06 -12.39 5.42
CA LEU A 161 -9.80 -13.18 4.22
C LEU A 161 -8.39 -12.91 3.70
N ASP A 162 -7.72 -13.94 3.21
CA ASP A 162 -6.46 -13.74 2.51
C ASP A 162 -6.68 -12.91 1.25
N THR A 163 -5.82 -11.95 1.02
CA THR A 163 -5.80 -11.16 -0.21
C THR A 163 -4.49 -11.34 -0.96
N LYS A 164 -4.55 -11.32 -2.28
CA LYS A 164 -3.38 -11.35 -3.17
C LYS A 164 -3.32 -10.04 -3.95
N GLN A 165 -2.23 -9.28 -3.79
CA GLN A 165 -2.14 -7.92 -4.32
C GLN A 165 -0.85 -7.73 -5.13
N TYR A 166 -0.95 -7.20 -6.32
CA TYR A 166 0.15 -6.95 -7.22
C TYR A 166 0.18 -5.50 -7.69
N TYR A 167 1.32 -4.85 -7.48
CA TYR A 167 1.57 -3.46 -7.81
C TYR A 167 2.75 -3.41 -8.78
N ARG A 168 2.54 -2.91 -10.00
CA ARG A 168 3.59 -2.82 -11.00
C ARG A 168 3.71 -1.40 -11.55
N ASP A 169 4.94 -0.92 -11.67
CA ASP A 169 5.25 0.41 -12.20
C ASP A 169 4.51 1.53 -11.45
N CYS A 170 4.16 1.29 -10.17
CA CYS A 170 3.44 2.24 -9.34
C CYS A 170 4.39 3.21 -8.61
N GLU A 171 3.88 4.40 -8.30
CA GLU A 171 4.53 5.31 -7.37
C GLU A 171 3.75 5.35 -6.05
N ILE A 172 4.41 5.09 -4.92
CA ILE A 172 3.76 5.12 -3.61
C ILE A 172 4.55 6.03 -2.68
N SER A 173 3.91 7.11 -2.24
CA SER A 173 4.54 8.12 -1.38
C SER A 173 3.91 8.20 0.01
N GLY A 174 4.73 8.48 1.00
CA GLY A 174 4.32 8.68 2.38
C GLY A 174 5.49 8.78 3.35
N ASN A 175 5.21 8.79 4.65
CA ASN A 175 6.25 8.94 5.66
C ASN A 175 6.22 7.85 6.75
N ILE A 176 5.14 7.68 7.49
CA ILE A 176 5.06 6.69 8.56
C ILE A 176 4.13 5.57 8.15
N ASP A 177 4.65 4.31 8.14
CA ASP A 177 3.87 3.10 7.87
C ASP A 177 3.03 3.19 6.58
N PHE A 178 3.59 3.85 5.57
CA PHE A 178 2.78 4.26 4.42
C PHE A 178 2.39 3.12 3.48
N ILE A 179 2.93 1.91 3.69
CA ILE A 179 2.47 0.64 3.10
C ILE A 179 2.27 -0.34 4.25
N PHE A 180 1.01 -0.63 4.61
CA PHE A 180 0.75 -1.45 5.80
C PHE A 180 -0.44 -2.40 5.63
N GLY A 181 -0.46 -3.48 6.39
CA GLY A 181 -1.54 -4.46 6.36
C GLY A 181 -1.07 -5.92 6.30
N GLY A 182 -2.00 -6.84 6.01
CA GLY A 182 -1.80 -8.28 6.11
C GLY A 182 -1.79 -9.05 4.79
N ALA A 183 -1.82 -8.39 3.64
CA ALA A 183 -1.88 -9.02 2.33
C ALA A 183 -0.64 -9.87 2.00
N ASN A 184 -0.82 -10.82 1.07
CA ASN A 184 0.28 -11.34 0.27
C ASN A 184 0.46 -10.37 -0.91
N ALA A 185 1.50 -9.56 -0.88
CA ALA A 185 1.65 -8.45 -1.83
C ALA A 185 3.04 -8.42 -2.49
N VAL A 186 3.06 -8.18 -3.78
CA VAL A 186 4.29 -7.94 -4.56
C VAL A 186 4.24 -6.54 -5.14
N PHE A 187 5.31 -5.79 -4.88
CA PHE A 187 5.60 -4.48 -5.46
C PHE A 187 6.73 -4.68 -6.47
N ASP A 188 6.44 -4.55 -7.76
CA ASP A 188 7.35 -4.88 -8.85
C ASP A 188 7.66 -3.62 -9.67
N HIS A 189 8.94 -3.25 -9.79
CA HIS A 189 9.39 -2.01 -10.46
C HIS A 189 8.73 -0.72 -9.94
N CYS A 190 8.30 -0.70 -8.67
CA CYS A 190 7.67 0.48 -8.09
C CYS A 190 8.68 1.53 -7.64
N ARG A 191 8.27 2.80 -7.70
CA ARG A 191 8.93 3.91 -7.00
C ARG A 191 8.32 4.07 -5.61
N ILE A 192 9.13 3.86 -4.60
CA ILE A 192 8.76 4.05 -3.19
C ILE A 192 9.36 5.38 -2.74
N VAL A 193 8.50 6.33 -2.37
CA VAL A 193 8.88 7.74 -2.20
C VAL A 193 8.68 8.18 -0.75
N PRO A 194 9.70 8.05 0.11
CA PRO A 194 9.63 8.59 1.47
C PRO A 194 9.53 10.11 1.45
N VAL A 195 8.53 10.66 2.13
CA VAL A 195 8.25 12.10 2.19
C VAL A 195 8.69 12.66 3.53
N ALA A 196 9.46 13.74 3.49
CA ALA A 196 9.87 14.46 4.69
C ALA A 196 8.67 14.95 5.50
N HIS A 197 8.74 14.84 6.81
CA HIS A 197 7.71 15.28 7.74
C HIS A 197 8.33 15.92 8.98
N ARG A 198 7.51 16.48 9.88
CA ARG A 198 8.02 17.12 11.11
C ARG A 198 8.70 16.17 12.08
N GLY A 199 8.37 14.88 12.05
CA GLY A 199 9.16 13.83 12.69
C GLY A 199 10.45 13.59 11.90
N VAL A 200 11.46 12.97 12.52
CA VAL A 200 12.75 12.72 11.84
C VAL A 200 12.73 11.35 11.16
N THR A 201 12.01 10.39 11.73
CA THR A 201 12.08 8.97 11.33
C THR A 201 10.86 8.54 10.55
N SER A 202 11.09 7.95 9.39
CA SER A 202 10.06 7.39 8.50
C SER A 202 10.13 5.86 8.46
N TYR A 203 9.02 5.22 8.09
CA TYR A 203 8.90 3.77 7.96
C TYR A 203 8.14 3.44 6.68
N ILE A 204 8.73 2.64 5.78
CA ILE A 204 8.10 2.28 4.51
C ILE A 204 7.01 1.24 4.77
N ALA A 205 7.39 0.05 5.22
CA ALA A 205 6.48 -1.07 5.38
C ALA A 205 6.14 -1.33 6.86
N ALA A 206 4.85 -1.49 7.16
CA ALA A 206 4.36 -1.92 8.46
C ALA A 206 3.46 -3.15 8.30
N ALA A 207 4.08 -4.31 8.05
CA ALA A 207 3.36 -5.53 7.76
C ALA A 207 2.69 -6.13 9.01
N SER A 208 1.52 -6.72 8.82
CA SER A 208 0.83 -7.54 9.81
C SER A 208 0.54 -8.93 9.26
N THR A 209 1.50 -9.48 8.56
CA THR A 209 1.41 -10.77 7.90
C THR A 209 0.87 -11.84 8.84
N PRO A 210 -0.20 -12.58 8.50
CA PRO A 210 -0.64 -13.71 9.27
C PRO A 210 0.44 -14.82 9.29
N GLN A 211 0.51 -15.56 10.39
CA GLN A 211 1.52 -16.64 10.53
C GLN A 211 1.49 -17.61 9.34
N GLY A 212 2.66 -17.90 8.78
CA GLY A 212 2.81 -18.82 7.66
C GLY A 212 2.45 -18.27 6.27
N LYS A 213 2.07 -16.99 6.16
CA LYS A 213 1.78 -16.35 4.87
C LYS A 213 3.02 -15.70 4.26
N PRO A 214 3.07 -15.50 2.93
CA PRO A 214 4.21 -14.91 2.23
C PRO A 214 4.56 -13.49 2.64
N GLY A 215 3.57 -12.63 2.94
CA GLY A 215 3.78 -11.21 3.28
C GLY A 215 4.12 -10.34 2.07
N TYR A 216 5.04 -9.37 2.27
CA TYR A 216 5.41 -8.40 1.25
C TYR A 216 6.73 -8.76 0.56
N LEU A 217 6.76 -8.59 -0.75
CA LEU A 217 7.97 -8.59 -1.55
C LEU A 217 8.05 -7.29 -2.37
N PHE A 218 9.09 -6.50 -2.13
CA PHE A 218 9.50 -5.41 -3.00
C PHE A 218 10.58 -5.93 -3.94
N ALA A 219 10.30 -5.96 -5.24
CA ALA A 219 11.22 -6.47 -6.25
C ALA A 219 11.53 -5.40 -7.29
N ASN A 220 12.81 -5.23 -7.63
CA ASN A 220 13.28 -4.24 -8.61
C ASN A 220 12.83 -2.80 -8.32
N CYS A 221 12.45 -2.49 -7.09
CA CYS A 221 11.94 -1.18 -6.70
C CYS A 221 13.07 -0.15 -6.53
N THR A 222 12.72 1.12 -6.69
CA THR A 222 13.60 2.24 -6.34
C THR A 222 13.03 2.99 -5.15
N VAL A 223 13.83 3.13 -4.09
CA VAL A 223 13.50 3.97 -2.94
C VAL A 223 14.25 5.29 -3.10
N GLN A 224 13.50 6.36 -3.28
CA GLN A 224 14.05 7.72 -3.37
C GLN A 224 12.93 8.74 -3.17
N GLY A 225 13.10 9.62 -2.20
CA GLY A 225 12.16 10.70 -1.87
C GLY A 225 12.89 11.99 -1.49
N ASN A 226 12.40 12.65 -0.46
CA ASN A 226 13.01 13.87 0.08
C ASN A 226 13.18 13.83 1.61
N SER A 227 13.17 12.64 2.21
CA SER A 227 13.50 12.46 3.63
C SER A 227 14.98 12.69 3.88
N PRO A 228 15.38 13.10 5.09
CA PRO A 228 16.80 13.25 5.42
C PRO A 228 17.59 11.93 5.27
N ALA A 229 18.87 12.03 4.91
CA ALA A 229 19.74 10.86 4.85
C ALA A 229 19.76 10.10 6.19
N GLY A 230 19.67 8.77 6.13
CA GLY A 230 19.70 7.90 7.31
C GLY A 230 18.50 8.05 8.23
N SER A 231 17.31 8.38 7.72
CA SER A 231 16.10 8.59 8.51
C SER A 231 14.96 7.62 8.20
N VAL A 232 15.11 6.75 7.20
CA VAL A 232 14.03 5.89 6.71
C VAL A 232 14.33 4.42 6.98
N TYR A 233 13.42 3.73 7.66
CA TYR A 233 13.45 2.28 7.80
C TYR A 233 12.75 1.60 6.62
N LEU A 234 13.28 0.47 6.15
CA LEU A 234 12.65 -0.40 5.15
C LEU A 234 11.34 -1.00 5.65
N GLY A 235 11.27 -1.25 6.97
CA GLY A 235 10.04 -1.70 7.58
C GLY A 235 10.15 -1.92 9.08
N ARG A 236 8.96 -2.11 9.68
CA ARG A 236 8.76 -2.49 11.08
C ARG A 236 7.53 -3.40 11.24
N PRO A 237 7.43 -4.22 12.30
CA PRO A 237 6.36 -5.21 12.43
C PRO A 237 5.12 -4.61 13.09
N TRP A 238 4.06 -4.35 12.31
CA TRP A 238 2.77 -4.03 12.94
C TRP A 238 2.21 -5.20 13.76
N ARG A 239 2.59 -6.45 13.38
CA ARG A 239 2.30 -7.68 14.15
C ARG A 239 3.51 -8.61 14.14
N GLN A 240 3.55 -9.50 15.11
CA GLN A 240 4.69 -10.38 15.45
C GLN A 240 5.18 -11.30 14.31
N TYR A 241 4.34 -11.65 13.33
CA TYR A 241 4.75 -12.49 12.20
C TYR A 241 4.95 -11.70 10.92
N ALA A 242 5.22 -10.39 11.04
CA ALA A 242 5.46 -9.52 9.90
C ALA A 242 6.55 -10.10 9.00
N ARG A 243 6.28 -10.14 7.70
CA ARG A 243 7.21 -10.65 6.70
C ARG A 243 7.34 -9.63 5.57
N VAL A 244 8.57 -9.15 5.35
CA VAL A 244 8.89 -8.14 4.34
C VAL A 244 10.25 -8.45 3.72
N TYR A 245 10.29 -8.55 2.40
CA TYR A 245 11.50 -8.81 1.64
C TYR A 245 11.75 -7.74 0.59
N TRP A 246 13.05 -7.43 0.37
CA TRP A 246 13.52 -6.54 -0.69
C TRP A 246 14.47 -7.30 -1.60
N LEU A 247 14.14 -7.38 -2.90
CA LEU A 247 14.89 -8.13 -3.91
C LEU A 247 15.34 -7.21 -5.03
N ASP A 248 16.66 -7.14 -5.27
CA ASP A 248 17.27 -6.41 -6.38
C ASP A 248 16.87 -4.92 -6.47
N CYS A 249 16.66 -4.26 -5.32
CA CYS A 249 16.17 -2.89 -5.21
C CYS A 249 17.32 -1.86 -5.23
N ASN A 250 16.99 -0.63 -5.66
CA ASN A 250 17.88 0.52 -5.58
C ASN A 250 17.49 1.42 -4.40
N LEU A 251 18.36 1.55 -3.40
CA LEU A 251 18.07 2.21 -2.13
C LEU A 251 18.89 3.49 -2.00
N SER A 252 18.22 4.65 -1.83
CA SER A 252 18.86 5.94 -1.59
C SER A 252 19.55 6.01 -0.22
N ASP A 253 20.32 7.04 0.01
CA ASP A 253 20.97 7.34 1.30
C ASP A 253 20.00 7.72 2.42
N GLU A 254 18.73 7.90 2.11
CA GLU A 254 17.65 8.07 3.10
C GLU A 254 17.52 6.86 4.02
N ILE A 255 17.86 5.65 3.51
CA ILE A 255 17.75 4.42 4.30
C ILE A 255 18.77 4.39 5.44
N ILE A 256 18.26 4.25 6.67
CA ILE A 256 19.06 4.10 7.87
C ILE A 256 19.92 2.81 7.80
N PRO A 257 21.20 2.82 8.21
CA PRO A 257 22.04 1.62 8.13
C PRO A 257 21.43 0.38 8.79
N LEU A 258 20.72 0.55 9.92
CA LEU A 258 20.01 -0.53 10.62
C LEU A 258 18.93 -1.20 9.76
N GLY A 259 18.31 -0.49 8.83
CA GLY A 259 17.32 -0.94 7.87
C GLY A 259 15.96 -1.27 8.44
N TRP A 260 15.89 -1.83 9.65
CA TRP A 260 14.67 -2.39 10.25
C TRP A 260 14.50 -1.94 11.70
N ASP A 261 13.26 -1.76 12.11
CA ASP A 261 12.89 -1.40 13.47
C ASP A 261 12.01 -2.53 14.08
N ASN A 262 12.13 -2.79 15.37
CA ASN A 262 11.39 -3.85 16.06
C ASN A 262 10.08 -3.37 16.70
N TRP A 263 9.65 -2.13 16.40
CA TRP A 263 8.48 -1.49 17.00
C TRP A 263 8.59 -1.32 18.53
N SER A 264 9.80 -1.09 19.04
CA SER A 264 10.11 -1.01 20.47
C SER A 264 9.69 -2.24 21.29
N ASP A 265 9.60 -3.40 20.64
CA ASP A 265 9.26 -4.67 21.26
C ASP A 265 10.24 -5.77 20.82
N PRO A 266 11.24 -6.11 21.65
CA PRO A 266 12.23 -7.13 21.32
C PRO A 266 11.63 -8.53 21.03
N ALA A 267 10.44 -8.84 21.54
CA ALA A 267 9.79 -10.12 21.26
C ALA A 267 9.41 -10.28 19.78
N ASN A 268 9.26 -9.18 19.05
CA ASN A 268 9.04 -9.23 17.60
C ASN A 268 10.24 -9.83 16.86
N GLU A 269 11.47 -9.63 17.37
CA GLU A 269 12.70 -10.09 16.72
C GLU A 269 12.79 -11.62 16.58
N GLU A 270 12.07 -12.36 17.44
CA GLU A 270 12.00 -13.81 17.42
C GLU A 270 11.09 -14.38 16.31
N THR A 271 10.16 -13.56 15.78
CA THR A 271 9.06 -14.06 14.93
C THR A 271 8.93 -13.36 13.59
N VAL A 272 9.56 -12.20 13.43
CA VAL A 272 9.56 -11.48 12.14
C VAL A 272 10.45 -12.18 11.11
N HIS A 273 10.10 -11.99 9.83
CA HIS A 273 10.89 -12.44 8.70
C HIS A 273 11.20 -11.26 7.80
N PHE A 274 12.25 -10.54 8.13
CA PHE A 274 12.74 -9.43 7.33
C PHE A 274 14.00 -9.83 6.58
N GLY A 275 14.06 -9.50 5.29
CA GLY A 275 15.20 -9.92 4.47
C GLY A 275 15.46 -8.98 3.30
N GLU A 276 16.69 -9.07 2.78
CA GLU A 276 17.17 -8.25 1.68
C GLU A 276 18.20 -9.01 0.86
N TYR A 277 18.04 -9.00 -0.48
CA TYR A 277 19.00 -9.60 -1.40
C TYR A 277 19.21 -8.71 -2.64
N GLY A 278 20.46 -8.57 -3.08
CA GLY A 278 20.81 -7.88 -4.32
C GLY A 278 20.57 -6.37 -4.34
N SER A 279 20.21 -5.75 -3.22
CA SER A 279 19.99 -4.30 -3.15
C SER A 279 21.26 -3.52 -3.48
N LYS A 280 21.09 -2.38 -4.15
CA LYS A 280 22.14 -1.48 -4.63
C LYS A 280 21.90 -0.05 -4.14
N GLY A 281 22.87 0.83 -4.39
CA GLY A 281 22.79 2.24 -4.04
C GLY A 281 23.35 2.56 -2.65
N PRO A 282 23.36 3.84 -2.26
CA PRO A 282 24.02 4.30 -1.02
C PRO A 282 23.35 3.78 0.25
N GLY A 283 22.05 3.46 0.22
CA GLY A 283 21.31 2.89 1.33
C GLY A 283 21.37 1.36 1.44
N ALA A 284 21.97 0.67 0.46
CA ALA A 284 22.16 -0.76 0.52
C ALA A 284 23.21 -1.18 1.57
N PRO A 285 23.12 -2.40 2.12
CA PRO A 285 24.10 -2.87 3.10
C PRO A 285 25.49 -2.99 2.47
N LYS A 286 26.47 -2.31 3.07
CA LYS A 286 27.87 -2.32 2.57
C LYS A 286 28.67 -3.53 3.06
N ALA A 287 28.26 -4.11 4.19
CA ALA A 287 28.79 -5.35 4.77
C ALA A 287 27.87 -5.81 5.90
N SER A 288 27.82 -7.11 6.21
CA SER A 288 27.30 -7.59 7.49
C SER A 288 28.22 -7.09 8.61
N PRO A 289 27.76 -6.48 9.72
CA PRO A 289 26.40 -6.47 10.26
C PRO A 289 25.69 -5.10 10.16
N ALA A 290 25.68 -4.44 9.02
CA ALA A 290 25.07 -3.10 8.87
C ALA A 290 23.55 -3.10 9.09
N ARG A 291 22.87 -4.24 8.93
CA ARG A 291 21.42 -4.40 9.20
C ARG A 291 21.15 -4.88 10.63
N ALA A 292 19.92 -4.71 11.10
CA ALA A 292 19.46 -5.26 12.38
C ALA A 292 19.73 -6.77 12.45
N GLY A 293 20.22 -7.26 13.59
CA GLY A 293 20.66 -8.65 13.74
C GLY A 293 19.57 -9.71 13.52
N TYR A 294 18.32 -9.34 13.62
CA TYR A 294 17.16 -10.20 13.36
C TYR A 294 16.68 -10.14 11.89
N ALA A 295 17.27 -9.30 11.07
CA ALA A 295 16.97 -9.24 9.63
C ALA A 295 18.05 -9.99 8.85
N ALA A 296 17.63 -10.86 7.94
CA ALA A 296 18.55 -11.65 7.13
C ALA A 296 19.04 -10.85 5.92
N LEU A 297 20.35 -10.90 5.68
CA LEU A 297 20.88 -10.71 4.33
C LEU A 297 20.79 -12.09 3.68
N ASN A 298 19.77 -12.29 2.86
CA ASN A 298 19.42 -13.61 2.36
C ASN A 298 20.50 -14.14 1.42
N ASP A 299 20.69 -15.44 1.44
CA ASP A 299 21.52 -16.18 0.49
C ASP A 299 20.80 -16.41 -0.84
N GLU A 300 21.48 -17.01 -1.81
CA GLU A 300 20.92 -17.30 -3.13
C GLU A 300 19.69 -18.23 -3.08
N ALA A 301 19.61 -19.15 -2.12
CA ALA A 301 18.46 -20.03 -1.97
C ALA A 301 17.21 -19.22 -1.58
N SER A 302 17.33 -18.33 -0.60
CA SER A 302 16.27 -17.40 -0.21
C SER A 302 15.88 -16.46 -1.36
N ALA A 303 16.86 -15.99 -2.13
CA ALA A 303 16.58 -15.14 -3.30
C ALA A 303 15.79 -15.89 -4.39
N GLN A 304 16.04 -17.18 -4.58
CA GLN A 304 15.27 -18.02 -5.49
C GLN A 304 13.81 -18.17 -5.06
N GLU A 305 13.53 -18.28 -3.75
CA GLU A 305 12.16 -18.27 -3.23
C GLU A 305 11.45 -16.93 -3.51
N MET A 306 12.15 -15.81 -3.31
CA MET A 306 11.62 -14.48 -3.64
C MET A 306 11.33 -14.34 -5.15
N ARG A 307 12.23 -14.82 -6.01
CA ARG A 307 12.03 -14.82 -7.47
C ARG A 307 10.88 -15.73 -7.89
N ALA A 308 10.71 -16.88 -7.23
CA ALA A 308 9.58 -17.77 -7.47
C ALA A 308 8.25 -17.10 -7.10
N MET A 309 8.19 -16.40 -5.96
CA MET A 309 7.02 -15.61 -5.57
C MET A 309 6.72 -14.52 -6.61
N LEU A 310 7.74 -13.78 -7.06
CA LEU A 310 7.57 -12.76 -8.10
C LEU A 310 7.01 -13.34 -9.40
N ALA A 311 7.57 -14.47 -9.86
CA ALA A 311 7.13 -15.14 -11.08
C ALA A 311 5.69 -15.65 -10.96
N GLU A 312 5.31 -16.22 -9.81
CA GLU A 312 3.93 -16.65 -9.53
C GLU A 312 2.96 -15.46 -9.63
N PHE A 313 3.30 -14.32 -9.02
CA PHE A 313 2.43 -13.15 -9.06
C PHE A 313 2.32 -12.56 -10.48
N ARG A 314 3.43 -12.48 -11.21
CA ARG A 314 3.41 -12.05 -12.61
C ARG A 314 2.50 -12.93 -13.47
N ALA A 315 2.62 -14.24 -13.33
CA ALA A 315 1.76 -15.19 -14.05
C ALA A 315 0.28 -15.04 -13.67
N ASP A 316 -0.01 -14.96 -12.38
CA ASP A 316 -1.39 -14.84 -11.88
C ASP A 316 -2.08 -13.55 -12.33
N PHE A 317 -1.34 -12.45 -12.44
CA PHE A 317 -1.88 -11.16 -12.84
C PHE A 317 -1.66 -10.82 -14.32
N GLY A 318 -1.19 -11.79 -15.14
CA GLY A 318 -1.01 -11.60 -16.57
C GLY A 318 0.09 -10.60 -16.93
N ALA A 319 1.05 -10.42 -16.05
CA ALA A 319 2.19 -9.53 -16.23
C ALA A 319 3.41 -10.35 -16.63
N GLU A 320 3.39 -10.93 -17.83
CA GLU A 320 4.59 -11.58 -18.38
C GLU A 320 5.72 -10.57 -18.60
N ALA A 321 6.96 -11.03 -18.41
CA ALA A 321 8.18 -10.23 -18.42
C ALA A 321 8.49 -9.58 -19.76
#